data_da725d125a6f3bea15f46223f0210c4e
#
_entry.id   da725d125a6f3bea15f46223f0210c4e
#
_cell.length_a   1.000
_cell.length_b   1.000
_cell.length_c   1.000
_cell.angle_alpha   90.00
_cell.angle_beta   90.00
_cell.angle_gamma   90.00
#
_symmetry.space_group_name_H-M   'P 1'
#
loop_
_entity.id
_entity.type
_entity.pdbx_description
1 polymer ?
#
loop_
_entity_poly.entity_id
_entity_poly.type
_entity_poly.pdbx_seq_one_letter_code
_entity_poly.pdbx_strand_id
1 'polypeptide(L)'
;MVTDPPATPAGDFLVDSDVQRDPATPGRYILDLSPAWNVFYTFGGMSMAVALRAIERELGRDDLGPLTASAIYTQPVSDGPLEIDVNVLRNGRGAAQATADLRNDHHDGTALHLMATFGAEAPSAIDYVDATFPDVPPPEECDPPPPRPDDSPFANINFHQQTDWRPTAWWDPETWVSGPAEMTSWTRFVKEPRRPDGTIDPISLPIPADTLGGAVGQRVGPQPFFVLTLELNVHFIATTTSPWVLQHVVSPQAGRGYASGHVFLWDEHEQLLGFALQRARMRPVDPNEQFGPNRD
;
A
#
# COMPACT_ATOMS: atom_id res chain seq x y z
N MET A 1 25.72 7.51 28.05
CA MET A 1 25.18 8.43 27.05
C MET A 1 24.17 7.60 26.26
N VAL A 2 22.89 7.83 26.48
CA VAL A 2 21.84 7.27 25.63
C VAL A 2 21.92 8.10 24.37
N THR A 3 22.39 7.53 23.28
CA THR A 3 22.30 8.16 21.95
C THR A 3 20.84 8.19 21.59
N ASP A 4 20.30 9.37 21.28
CA ASP A 4 18.98 9.46 20.69
C ASP A 4 18.87 8.50 19.50
N PRO A 5 17.75 7.79 19.35
CA PRO A 5 17.57 6.94 18.17
C PRO A 5 17.74 7.82 16.92
N PRO A 6 18.32 7.29 15.83
CA PRO A 6 18.46 8.03 14.60
C PRO A 6 17.07 8.54 14.16
N ALA A 7 17.00 9.80 13.79
CA ALA A 7 15.75 10.38 13.29
C ALA A 7 15.23 9.54 12.12
N THR A 8 13.94 9.22 12.13
CA THR A 8 13.30 8.51 11.02
C THR A 8 13.50 9.32 9.74
N PRO A 9 13.97 8.71 8.66
CA PRO A 9 14.11 9.41 7.39
C PRO A 9 12.73 9.90 6.90
N ALA A 10 12.69 11.13 6.43
CA ALA A 10 11.50 11.67 5.80
C ALA A 10 11.31 10.99 4.42
N GLY A 11 10.17 10.33 4.21
CA GLY A 11 9.83 9.71 2.94
C GLY A 11 9.26 10.73 1.96
N ASP A 12 9.62 10.55 0.70
CA ASP A 12 9.02 11.24 -0.44
C ASP A 12 8.63 10.18 -1.47
N PHE A 13 7.33 9.92 -1.59
CA PHE A 13 6.84 8.85 -2.46
C PHE A 13 7.34 9.00 -3.91
N LEU A 14 7.34 10.22 -4.46
CA LEU A 14 7.76 10.45 -5.85
C LEU A 14 9.26 10.18 -6.05
N VAL A 15 10.08 10.51 -5.06
CA VAL A 15 11.52 10.26 -5.08
C VAL A 15 11.82 8.79 -4.78
N ASP A 16 11.17 8.26 -3.74
CA ASP A 16 11.43 6.91 -3.23
C ASP A 16 10.84 5.81 -4.14
N SER A 17 9.96 6.15 -5.09
CA SER A 17 9.46 5.25 -6.13
C SER A 17 10.07 5.52 -7.52
N ASP A 18 11.01 6.48 -7.65
CA ASP A 18 11.60 6.85 -8.94
C ASP A 18 12.71 5.86 -9.35
N VAL A 19 12.28 4.74 -9.91
CA VAL A 19 13.17 3.69 -10.41
C VAL A 19 14.00 4.18 -11.59
N GLN A 20 15.27 3.76 -11.65
CA GLN A 20 16.19 4.10 -12.72
C GLN A 20 16.41 2.90 -13.65
N ARG A 21 16.43 3.12 -14.96
CA ARG A 21 16.73 2.06 -15.93
C ARG A 21 18.17 1.60 -15.77
N ASP A 22 18.39 0.29 -15.67
CA ASP A 22 19.73 -0.29 -15.74
C ASP A 22 20.25 -0.18 -17.17
N PRO A 23 21.36 0.56 -17.43
CA PRO A 23 21.91 0.70 -18.77
C PRO A 23 22.49 -0.60 -19.34
N ALA A 24 22.79 -1.58 -18.49
CA ALA A 24 23.41 -2.83 -18.90
C ALA A 24 22.37 -3.90 -19.28
N THR A 25 21.16 -3.83 -18.73
CA THR A 25 20.15 -4.89 -18.87
C THR A 25 18.83 -4.32 -19.38
N PRO A 26 18.45 -4.56 -20.64
CA PRO A 26 17.17 -4.11 -21.18
C PRO A 26 15.97 -4.62 -20.35
N GLY A 27 15.00 -3.75 -20.07
CA GLY A 27 13.82 -4.08 -19.27
C GLY A 27 14.08 -4.14 -17.76
N ARG A 28 15.32 -3.93 -17.30
CA ARG A 28 15.66 -3.90 -15.88
C ARG A 28 15.66 -2.47 -15.35
N TYR A 29 15.14 -2.34 -14.14
CA TYR A 29 15.17 -1.12 -13.33
C TYR A 29 15.83 -1.40 -11.99
N ILE A 30 16.46 -0.37 -11.43
CA ILE A 30 17.15 -0.42 -10.14
C ILE A 30 16.63 0.72 -9.26
N LEU A 31 16.62 0.49 -7.96
CA LEU A 31 16.26 1.48 -6.95
C LEU A 31 17.01 1.16 -5.65
N ASP A 32 17.43 2.20 -4.94
CA ASP A 32 17.85 2.11 -3.54
C ASP A 32 16.69 2.59 -2.67
N LEU A 33 15.87 1.63 -2.17
CA LEU A 33 14.62 1.93 -1.50
C LEU A 33 14.85 2.46 -0.09
N SER A 34 14.25 3.60 0.22
CA SER A 34 14.34 4.26 1.52
C SER A 34 13.72 3.43 2.64
N PRO A 35 14.39 3.29 3.82
CA PRO A 35 13.83 2.66 5.01
C PRO A 35 12.65 3.46 5.62
N ALA A 36 12.33 4.65 5.13
CA ALA A 36 11.18 5.43 5.54
C ALA A 36 9.86 4.66 5.42
N TRP A 37 9.78 3.73 4.48
CA TRP A 37 8.58 2.95 4.16
C TRP A 37 8.49 1.61 4.90
N ASN A 38 9.37 1.37 5.87
CA ASN A 38 9.39 0.11 6.61
C ASN A 38 8.33 0.09 7.72
N VAL A 39 7.65 -1.06 7.82
CA VAL A 39 6.96 -1.53 9.03
C VAL A 39 7.94 -2.39 9.83
N PHE A 40 8.24 -3.59 9.39
CA PHE A 40 9.36 -4.46 9.76
C PHE A 40 10.23 -4.76 8.54
N TYR A 41 9.61 -4.78 7.40
CA TYR A 41 10.10 -4.79 6.04
C TYR A 41 9.42 -3.61 5.33
N THR A 42 9.78 -3.36 4.10
CA THR A 42 9.07 -2.37 3.29
C THR A 42 7.58 -2.71 3.24
N PHE A 43 6.75 -1.70 3.46
CA PHE A 43 5.30 -1.83 3.40
C PHE A 43 4.85 -2.39 2.04
N GLY A 44 3.93 -3.38 2.05
CA GLY A 44 3.57 -4.10 0.83
C GLY A 44 3.03 -3.20 -0.27
N GLY A 45 2.18 -2.22 0.07
CA GLY A 45 1.69 -1.24 -0.88
C GLY A 45 2.80 -0.41 -1.54
N MET A 46 3.89 -0.08 -0.82
CA MET A 46 5.05 0.61 -1.39
C MET A 46 5.84 -0.28 -2.34
N SER A 47 6.06 -1.54 -1.97
CA SER A 47 6.74 -2.51 -2.85
C SER A 47 5.98 -2.71 -4.17
N MET A 48 4.64 -2.79 -4.10
CA MET A 48 3.78 -2.86 -5.28
C MET A 48 3.87 -1.58 -6.13
N ALA A 49 3.87 -0.41 -5.49
CA ALA A 49 3.97 0.88 -6.19
C ALA A 49 5.30 1.02 -6.94
N VAL A 50 6.42 0.59 -6.35
CA VAL A 50 7.75 0.57 -7.00
C VAL A 50 7.75 -0.32 -8.25
N ALA A 51 7.20 -1.53 -8.15
CA ALA A 51 7.09 -2.43 -9.30
C ALA A 51 6.17 -1.87 -10.40
N LEU A 52 5.06 -1.21 -10.01
CA LEU A 52 4.14 -0.56 -10.94
C LEU A 52 4.78 0.65 -11.63
N ARG A 53 5.62 1.42 -10.91
CA ARG A 53 6.40 2.51 -11.47
C ARG A 53 7.39 2.03 -12.54
N ALA A 54 8.03 0.89 -12.32
CA ALA A 54 8.93 0.29 -13.30
C ALA A 54 8.18 -0.07 -14.60
N ILE A 55 6.96 -0.62 -14.49
CA ILE A 55 6.10 -0.88 -15.66
C ILE A 55 5.74 0.42 -16.37
N GLU A 56 5.27 1.47 -15.64
CA GLU A 56 4.96 2.78 -16.22
C GLU A 56 6.14 3.35 -17.03
N ARG A 57 7.35 3.29 -16.45
CA ARG A 57 8.60 3.75 -17.11
C ARG A 57 8.96 2.92 -18.33
N GLU A 58 8.77 1.58 -18.30
CA GLU A 58 9.09 0.72 -19.45
C GLU A 58 8.09 0.91 -20.59
N LEU A 59 6.80 1.14 -20.29
CA LEU A 59 5.78 1.43 -21.29
C LEU A 59 6.06 2.76 -22.01
N GLY A 60 6.58 3.78 -21.31
CA GLY A 60 6.92 5.09 -21.87
C GLY A 60 5.72 5.79 -22.52
N ARG A 61 4.51 5.66 -21.93
CA ARG A 61 3.23 6.09 -22.49
C ARG A 61 2.50 7.01 -21.51
N ASP A 62 2.62 8.32 -21.71
CA ASP A 62 1.96 9.35 -20.87
C ASP A 62 0.44 9.42 -21.08
N ASP A 63 -0.07 8.80 -22.14
CA ASP A 63 -1.50 8.70 -22.46
C ASP A 63 -2.20 7.50 -21.82
N LEU A 64 -1.47 6.65 -21.08
CA LEU A 64 -2.01 5.50 -20.39
C LEU A 64 -1.86 5.67 -18.86
N GLY A 65 -2.98 5.48 -18.14
CA GLY A 65 -2.99 5.36 -16.68
C GLY A 65 -3.12 3.90 -16.22
N PRO A 66 -2.77 3.57 -14.96
CA PRO A 66 -3.01 2.25 -14.41
C PRO A 66 -4.52 1.98 -14.33
N LEU A 67 -4.95 0.80 -14.78
CA LEU A 67 -6.32 0.29 -14.64
C LEU A 67 -6.41 -0.80 -13.59
N THR A 68 -5.47 -1.76 -13.63
CA THR A 68 -5.40 -2.84 -12.65
C THR A 68 -3.95 -3.22 -12.37
N ALA A 69 -3.70 -3.63 -11.14
CA ALA A 69 -2.44 -4.22 -10.74
C ALA A 69 -2.69 -5.36 -9.76
N SER A 70 -2.03 -6.50 -9.96
CA SER A 70 -2.17 -7.73 -9.17
C SER A 70 -0.79 -8.20 -8.73
N ALA A 71 -0.52 -8.17 -7.43
CA ALA A 71 0.75 -8.57 -6.84
C ALA A 71 0.64 -9.88 -6.07
N ILE A 72 1.65 -10.74 -6.20
CA ILE A 72 1.93 -11.91 -5.35
C ILE A 72 3.22 -11.63 -4.60
N TYR A 73 3.17 -11.66 -3.28
CA TYR A 73 4.33 -11.50 -2.40
C TYR A 73 4.87 -12.87 -2.01
N THR A 74 6.04 -13.21 -2.49
CA THR A 74 6.67 -14.51 -2.24
C THR A 74 7.65 -14.45 -1.06
N GLN A 75 8.22 -13.26 -0.84
CA GLN A 75 9.16 -12.96 0.25
C GLN A 75 8.94 -11.50 0.72
N PRO A 76 9.38 -11.14 1.93
CA PRO A 76 9.44 -9.74 2.35
C PRO A 76 10.36 -8.93 1.43
N VAL A 77 9.95 -7.73 1.08
CA VAL A 77 10.81 -6.75 0.40
C VAL A 77 11.52 -5.92 1.45
N SER A 78 12.85 -5.89 1.41
CA SER A 78 13.65 -5.05 2.31
C SER A 78 13.93 -3.68 1.67
N ASP A 79 14.25 -2.69 2.50
CA ASP A 79 14.87 -1.46 2.05
C ASP A 79 16.28 -1.72 1.47
N GLY A 80 16.84 -0.71 0.81
CA GLY A 80 18.13 -0.80 0.12
C GLY A 80 18.00 -1.19 -1.34
N PRO A 81 19.05 -1.79 -1.94
CA PRO A 81 19.09 -2.07 -3.37
C PRO A 81 18.04 -3.08 -3.82
N LEU A 82 17.28 -2.69 -4.84
CA LEU A 82 16.28 -3.51 -5.51
C LEU A 82 16.56 -3.59 -7.02
N GLU A 83 16.23 -4.73 -7.60
CA GLU A 83 16.17 -4.94 -9.04
C GLU A 83 14.74 -5.28 -9.46
N ILE A 84 14.26 -4.67 -10.55
CA ILE A 84 12.94 -4.93 -11.10
C ILE A 84 13.06 -5.26 -12.59
N ASP A 85 12.74 -6.50 -12.97
CA ASP A 85 12.69 -6.92 -14.37
C ASP A 85 11.27 -6.76 -14.91
N VAL A 86 11.10 -5.93 -15.91
CA VAL A 86 9.81 -5.67 -16.57
C VAL A 86 9.74 -6.43 -17.89
N ASN A 87 8.62 -7.13 -18.10
CA ASN A 87 8.29 -7.78 -19.36
C ASN A 87 6.99 -7.22 -19.94
N VAL A 88 7.07 -6.51 -21.05
CA VAL A 88 5.90 -5.97 -21.75
C VAL A 88 5.24 -7.07 -22.58
N LEU A 89 4.04 -7.50 -22.18
CA LEU A 89 3.26 -8.53 -22.88
C LEU A 89 2.57 -7.96 -24.13
N ARG A 90 2.09 -6.72 -24.01
CA ARG A 90 1.43 -6.00 -25.08
C ARG A 90 1.54 -4.50 -24.86
N ASN A 91 1.83 -3.75 -25.91
CA ASN A 91 1.77 -2.28 -25.92
C ASN A 91 0.89 -1.85 -27.11
N GLY A 92 -0.43 -1.83 -26.88
CA GLY A 92 -1.45 -1.49 -27.89
C GLY A 92 -1.84 -0.01 -27.81
N ARG A 93 -2.66 0.45 -28.77
CA ARG A 93 -3.08 1.86 -28.86
C ARG A 93 -3.85 2.30 -27.62
N GLY A 94 -4.84 1.54 -27.16
CA GLY A 94 -5.74 1.92 -26.07
C GLY A 94 -5.44 1.22 -24.75
N ALA A 95 -4.58 0.21 -24.73
CA ALA A 95 -4.18 -0.51 -23.51
C ALA A 95 -2.83 -1.20 -23.68
N ALA A 96 -2.12 -1.33 -22.57
CA ALA A 96 -0.86 -2.07 -22.45
C ALA A 96 -0.92 -3.02 -21.25
N GLN A 97 -0.28 -4.18 -21.38
CA GLN A 97 -0.13 -5.15 -20.28
C GLN A 97 1.33 -5.51 -20.12
N ALA A 98 1.76 -5.59 -18.87
CA ALA A 98 3.13 -5.97 -18.51
C ALA A 98 3.17 -6.73 -17.20
N THR A 99 4.28 -7.42 -16.96
CA THR A 99 4.64 -8.00 -15.67
C THR A 99 5.93 -7.38 -15.15
N ALA A 100 6.11 -7.41 -13.84
CA ALA A 100 7.36 -7.02 -13.18
C ALA A 100 7.72 -8.03 -12.10
N ASP A 101 8.99 -8.41 -12.06
CA ASP A 101 9.59 -9.24 -11.02
C ASP A 101 10.55 -8.38 -10.20
N LEU A 102 10.19 -8.09 -8.95
CA LEU A 102 11.01 -7.34 -8.02
C LEU A 102 11.83 -8.30 -7.15
N ARG A 103 13.12 -8.02 -7.00
CA ARG A 103 14.06 -8.80 -6.20
C ARG A 103 14.81 -7.91 -5.22
N ASN A 104 15.07 -8.45 -4.03
CA ASN A 104 16.03 -7.90 -3.10
C ASN A 104 17.47 -8.31 -3.52
N ASP A 105 18.45 -7.46 -3.27
CA ASP A 105 19.85 -7.77 -3.51
C ASP A 105 20.36 -8.94 -2.65
N HIS A 106 19.69 -9.23 -1.52
CA HIS A 106 20.14 -10.21 -0.52
C HIS A 106 19.44 -11.57 -0.59
N HIS A 107 18.50 -11.77 -1.52
CA HIS A 107 17.71 -12.99 -1.62
C HIS A 107 17.70 -13.54 -3.04
N ASP A 108 17.90 -14.83 -3.15
CA ASP A 108 17.68 -15.54 -4.41
C ASP A 108 16.18 -15.58 -4.74
N GLY A 109 15.83 -15.19 -5.95
CA GLY A 109 14.47 -15.27 -6.48
C GLY A 109 13.66 -13.98 -6.38
N THR A 110 12.47 -14.05 -6.94
CA THR A 110 11.51 -12.94 -6.98
C THR A 110 10.89 -12.75 -5.59
N ALA A 111 10.90 -11.54 -5.05
CA ALA A 111 10.22 -11.21 -3.79
C ALA A 111 8.77 -10.78 -4.03
N LEU A 112 8.52 -10.07 -5.14
CA LEU A 112 7.19 -9.67 -5.57
C LEU A 112 7.06 -9.87 -7.08
N HIS A 113 5.99 -10.55 -7.51
CA HIS A 113 5.56 -10.63 -8.90
C HIS A 113 4.33 -9.77 -9.11
N LEU A 114 4.35 -8.86 -10.09
CA LEU A 114 3.27 -7.96 -10.44
C LEU A 114 2.80 -8.18 -11.87
N MET A 115 1.48 -8.21 -12.08
CA MET A 115 0.84 -8.05 -13.37
C MET A 115 0.06 -6.75 -13.38
N ALA A 116 0.16 -5.96 -14.45
CA ALA A 116 -0.58 -4.71 -14.57
C ALA A 116 -1.14 -4.48 -15.97
N THR A 117 -2.30 -3.81 -15.99
CA THR A 117 -2.91 -3.28 -17.20
C THR A 117 -2.96 -1.75 -17.06
N PHE A 118 -2.48 -1.08 -18.10
CA PHE A 118 -2.61 0.36 -18.28
C PHE A 118 -3.56 0.62 -19.43
N GLY A 119 -4.34 1.70 -19.37
CA GLY A 119 -5.30 2.05 -20.41
C GLY A 119 -5.46 3.55 -20.58
N ALA A 120 -5.85 3.93 -21.81
CA ALA A 120 -6.24 5.29 -22.12
C ALA A 120 -7.70 5.52 -21.70
N GLU A 121 -8.00 6.74 -21.25
CA GLU A 121 -9.39 7.16 -21.12
C GLU A 121 -10.09 7.12 -22.48
N ALA A 122 -11.34 6.67 -22.49
CA ALA A 122 -12.16 6.60 -23.68
C ALA A 122 -13.60 7.05 -23.37
N PRO A 123 -14.27 7.74 -24.31
CA PRO A 123 -15.69 8.04 -24.15
C PRO A 123 -16.49 6.75 -23.92
N SER A 124 -17.37 6.78 -22.90
CA SER A 124 -18.26 5.67 -22.59
C SER A 124 -19.72 6.12 -22.66
N ALA A 125 -20.59 5.25 -23.20
CA ALA A 125 -22.03 5.42 -23.11
C ALA A 125 -22.62 4.82 -21.83
N ILE A 126 -21.77 4.15 -21.02
CA ILE A 126 -22.13 3.51 -19.75
C ILE A 126 -21.23 4.12 -18.68
N ASP A 127 -21.84 4.78 -17.72
CA ASP A 127 -21.16 5.41 -16.59
C ASP A 127 -22.04 5.25 -15.35
N TYR A 128 -21.54 4.50 -14.33
CA TYR A 128 -22.22 4.36 -13.04
C TYR A 128 -21.22 3.94 -11.94
N VAL A 129 -21.56 4.30 -10.72
CA VAL A 129 -20.92 3.83 -9.49
C VAL A 129 -22.04 3.38 -8.54
N ASP A 130 -22.17 2.07 -8.32
CA ASP A 130 -23.16 1.48 -7.40
C ASP A 130 -22.58 1.25 -5.98
N ALA A 131 -21.26 1.43 -5.81
CA ALA A 131 -20.65 1.41 -4.49
C ALA A 131 -21.13 2.62 -3.68
N THR A 132 -21.42 2.40 -2.40
CA THR A 132 -21.92 3.44 -1.50
C THR A 132 -20.79 4.00 -0.66
N PHE A 133 -20.64 5.32 -0.67
CA PHE A 133 -19.75 6.01 0.27
C PHE A 133 -20.27 5.79 1.71
N PRO A 134 -19.41 5.39 2.66
CA PRO A 134 -19.84 5.16 4.05
C PRO A 134 -20.20 6.47 4.75
N ASP A 135 -21.17 6.41 5.65
CA ASP A 135 -21.56 7.55 6.51
C ASP A 135 -20.52 7.74 7.62
N VAL A 136 -19.55 8.63 7.38
CA VAL A 136 -18.40 8.87 8.26
C VAL A 136 -18.14 10.38 8.39
N PRO A 137 -17.56 10.84 9.53
CA PRO A 137 -17.13 12.22 9.67
C PRO A 137 -16.02 12.57 8.67
N PRO A 138 -15.89 13.84 8.26
CA PRO A 138 -14.80 14.30 7.40
C PRO A 138 -13.45 14.23 8.14
N PRO A 139 -12.32 14.26 7.43
CA PRO A 139 -11.00 14.04 8.03
C PRO A 139 -10.62 15.08 9.10
N GLU A 140 -11.15 16.30 9.03
CA GLU A 140 -10.92 17.35 10.02
C GLU A 140 -11.56 17.07 11.39
N GLU A 141 -12.61 16.26 11.40
CA GLU A 141 -13.34 15.86 12.62
C GLU A 141 -12.81 14.54 13.20
N CYS A 142 -11.83 13.90 12.55
CA CYS A 142 -11.21 12.66 12.98
C CYS A 142 -9.86 12.94 13.64
N ASP A 143 -9.67 12.48 14.86
CA ASP A 143 -8.39 12.58 15.57
C ASP A 143 -7.39 11.49 15.10
N PRO A 144 -6.08 11.79 15.09
CA PRO A 144 -5.08 10.76 14.92
C PRO A 144 -5.13 9.78 16.11
N PRO A 145 -4.72 8.50 15.91
CA PRO A 145 -4.71 7.53 16.98
C PRO A 145 -3.78 7.96 18.12
N PRO A 146 -4.08 7.57 19.36
CA PRO A 146 -3.18 7.84 20.48
C PRO A 146 -1.80 7.19 20.26
N PRO A 147 -0.72 7.78 20.79
CA PRO A 147 0.60 7.18 20.73
C PRO A 147 0.58 5.75 21.29
N ARG A 148 1.29 4.86 20.63
CA ARG A 148 1.43 3.48 21.12
C ARG A 148 2.38 3.46 22.32
N PRO A 149 2.16 2.55 23.29
CA PRO A 149 3.11 2.35 24.38
C PRO A 149 4.52 2.05 23.85
N ASP A 150 5.56 2.56 24.52
CA ASP A 150 6.96 2.43 24.09
C ASP A 150 7.44 0.96 24.01
N ASP A 151 6.83 0.07 24.80
CA ASP A 151 7.08 -1.37 24.79
C ASP A 151 6.32 -2.14 23.69
N SER A 152 5.47 -1.46 22.93
CA SER A 152 4.78 -2.06 21.78
C SER A 152 5.76 -2.37 20.66
N PRO A 153 5.72 -3.58 20.05
CA PRO A 153 6.52 -3.88 18.87
C PRO A 153 6.18 -2.98 17.66
N PHE A 154 5.07 -2.23 17.75
CA PHE A 154 4.61 -1.31 16.73
C PHE A 154 4.81 0.18 17.11
N ALA A 155 5.58 0.50 18.16
CA ALA A 155 5.73 1.88 18.66
C ALA A 155 6.45 2.79 17.65
N ASN A 156 7.55 2.30 17.09
CA ASN A 156 8.48 3.10 16.28
C ASN A 156 8.54 2.58 14.83
N ILE A 157 7.42 2.63 14.12
CA ILE A 157 7.33 2.21 12.72
C ILE A 157 7.55 3.41 11.82
N ASN A 158 8.60 3.38 10.98
CA ASN A 158 8.95 4.45 10.04
C ASN A 158 7.79 4.79 9.10
N PHE A 159 7.11 3.80 8.56
CA PHE A 159 5.96 3.98 7.67
C PHE A 159 4.87 4.88 8.25
N HIS A 160 4.57 4.76 9.56
CA HIS A 160 3.53 5.56 10.21
C HIS A 160 3.86 7.06 10.28
N GLN A 161 5.12 7.43 10.05
CA GLN A 161 5.54 8.84 10.00
C GLN A 161 5.41 9.43 8.59
N GLN A 162 5.13 8.62 7.58
CA GLN A 162 4.98 9.07 6.20
C GLN A 162 3.53 9.37 5.83
N THR A 163 2.59 8.97 6.71
CA THR A 163 1.16 9.17 6.48
C THR A 163 0.49 9.78 7.71
N ASP A 164 -0.44 10.71 7.51
CA ASP A 164 -1.40 11.16 8.51
C ASP A 164 -2.61 10.23 8.40
N TRP A 165 -2.74 9.33 9.37
CA TRP A 165 -3.80 8.32 9.41
C TRP A 165 -4.80 8.64 10.52
N ARG A 166 -6.09 8.72 10.19
CA ARG A 166 -7.16 9.11 11.10
C ARG A 166 -8.32 8.13 11.01
N PRO A 167 -8.46 7.22 11.98
CA PRO A 167 -9.62 6.33 12.04
C PRO A 167 -10.90 7.16 12.30
N THR A 168 -11.97 6.82 11.62
CA THR A 168 -13.26 7.52 11.82
C THR A 168 -13.94 7.13 13.13
N ALA A 169 -13.56 5.97 13.68
CA ALA A 169 -13.89 5.52 15.02
C ALA A 169 -12.69 4.84 15.65
N TRP A 170 -12.30 5.29 16.83
CA TRP A 170 -11.24 4.65 17.61
C TRP A 170 -11.84 3.84 18.74
N TRP A 171 -11.30 2.66 18.98
CA TRP A 171 -11.65 1.84 20.13
C TRP A 171 -10.50 1.84 21.17
N ASP A 172 -10.87 1.99 22.43
CA ASP A 172 -9.96 1.89 23.56
C ASP A 172 -9.72 0.40 23.87
N PRO A 173 -8.45 -0.06 23.96
CA PRO A 173 -8.13 -1.43 24.32
C PRO A 173 -8.76 -1.93 25.63
N GLU A 174 -8.97 -1.03 26.62
CA GLU A 174 -9.55 -1.37 27.91
C GLU A 174 -11.07 -1.60 27.85
N THR A 175 -11.74 -0.94 26.90
CA THR A 175 -13.21 -1.01 26.75
C THR A 175 -13.65 -1.73 25.48
N TRP A 176 -12.70 -2.32 24.73
CA TRP A 176 -12.98 -2.95 23.47
C TRP A 176 -14.05 -4.05 23.55
N VAL A 177 -14.96 -4.02 22.62
CA VAL A 177 -15.98 -5.05 22.39
C VAL A 177 -15.90 -5.52 20.95
N SER A 178 -15.90 -6.85 20.74
CA SER A 178 -15.84 -7.43 19.40
C SER A 178 -17.02 -6.96 18.52
N GLY A 179 -16.70 -6.40 17.37
CA GLY A 179 -17.64 -5.97 16.36
C GLY A 179 -17.43 -6.66 15.00
N PRO A 180 -18.05 -6.18 13.93
CA PRO A 180 -17.70 -6.58 12.57
C PRO A 180 -16.21 -6.35 12.27
N ALA A 181 -15.62 -7.18 11.40
CA ALA A 181 -14.27 -6.95 10.90
C ALA A 181 -14.35 -5.90 9.77
N GLU A 182 -14.60 -4.66 10.17
CA GLU A 182 -14.79 -3.51 9.30
C GLU A 182 -14.10 -2.29 9.91
N MET A 183 -13.46 -1.48 9.09
CA MET A 183 -12.78 -0.27 9.51
C MET A 183 -12.92 0.80 8.43
N THR A 184 -13.18 2.03 8.85
CA THR A 184 -13.05 3.21 8.02
C THR A 184 -12.00 4.14 8.60
N SER A 185 -11.15 4.69 7.75
CA SER A 185 -10.11 5.62 8.15
C SER A 185 -9.70 6.53 7.00
N TRP A 186 -9.42 7.78 7.32
CA TRP A 186 -8.79 8.71 6.40
C TRP A 186 -7.28 8.54 6.44
N THR A 187 -6.64 8.68 5.29
CA THR A 187 -5.18 8.75 5.20
C THR A 187 -4.76 9.77 4.16
N ARG A 188 -3.67 10.47 4.42
CA ARG A 188 -2.95 11.27 3.44
C ARG A 188 -1.46 11.10 3.64
N PHE A 189 -0.70 11.33 2.61
CA PHE A 189 0.76 11.40 2.72
C PHE A 189 1.17 12.69 3.42
N VAL A 190 2.15 12.64 4.32
CA VAL A 190 2.76 13.84 4.92
C VAL A 190 3.40 14.70 3.84
N LYS A 191 4.08 14.08 2.88
CA LYS A 191 4.51 14.71 1.65
C LYS A 191 3.67 14.18 0.49
N GLU A 192 2.76 15.04 0.02
CA GLU A 192 1.78 14.67 -0.99
C GLU A 192 2.44 14.28 -2.32
N PRO A 193 2.14 13.11 -2.90
CA PRO A 193 2.70 12.67 -4.17
C PRO A 193 1.97 13.32 -5.35
N ARG A 194 2.13 14.64 -5.54
CA ARG A 194 1.44 15.38 -6.60
C ARG A 194 2.19 15.32 -7.92
N ARG A 195 1.46 14.97 -8.97
CA ARG A 195 1.91 15.10 -10.36
C ARG A 195 1.94 16.57 -10.79
N PRO A 196 2.62 16.91 -11.91
CA PRO A 196 2.69 18.29 -12.41
C PRO A 196 1.33 18.91 -12.73
N ASP A 197 0.30 18.11 -13.04
CA ASP A 197 -1.08 18.55 -13.29
C ASP A 197 -1.87 18.83 -12.00
N GLY A 198 -1.27 18.61 -10.83
CA GLY A 198 -1.85 18.79 -9.51
C GLY A 198 -2.61 17.59 -8.98
N THR A 199 -2.79 16.53 -9.74
CA THR A 199 -3.41 15.28 -9.27
C THR A 199 -2.49 14.51 -8.32
N ILE A 200 -3.06 13.74 -7.41
CA ILE A 200 -2.33 12.74 -6.63
C ILE A 200 -1.92 11.62 -7.57
N ASP A 201 -0.67 11.18 -7.47
CA ASP A 201 -0.17 10.10 -8.31
C ASP A 201 -0.93 8.79 -8.05
N PRO A 202 -1.68 8.24 -9.02
CA PRO A 202 -2.47 7.04 -8.82
C PRO A 202 -1.62 5.81 -8.45
N ILE A 203 -0.33 5.79 -8.82
CA ILE A 203 0.59 4.71 -8.41
C ILE A 203 0.80 4.67 -6.89
N SER A 204 0.44 5.71 -6.15
CA SER A 204 0.46 5.70 -4.68
C SER A 204 -0.72 4.96 -4.04
N LEU A 205 -1.80 4.68 -4.79
CA LEU A 205 -3.00 4.02 -4.26
C LEU A 205 -2.80 2.62 -3.63
N PRO A 206 -1.85 1.77 -4.06
CA PRO A 206 -1.56 0.53 -3.37
C PRO A 206 -1.22 0.70 -1.88
N ILE A 207 -0.70 1.86 -1.47
CA ILE A 207 -0.38 2.14 -0.07
C ILE A 207 -1.65 2.19 0.79
N PRO A 208 -2.65 3.03 0.55
CA PRO A 208 -3.91 2.97 1.30
C PRO A 208 -4.73 1.69 1.02
N ALA A 209 -4.45 0.93 -0.02
CA ALA A 209 -5.14 -0.33 -0.32
C ALA A 209 -4.66 -1.52 0.52
N ASP A 210 -3.42 -1.50 1.05
CA ASP A 210 -2.81 -2.60 1.80
C ASP A 210 -3.07 -2.49 3.31
N THR A 211 -4.34 -2.51 3.73
CA THR A 211 -4.76 -2.15 5.10
C THR A 211 -5.70 -3.14 5.80
N LEU A 212 -5.80 -4.37 5.30
CA LEU A 212 -6.68 -5.42 5.85
C LEU A 212 -6.53 -5.62 7.37
N GLY A 213 -5.32 -5.43 7.90
CA GLY A 213 -5.01 -5.61 9.31
C GLY A 213 -5.88 -4.79 10.26
N GLY A 214 -6.27 -3.58 9.84
CA GLY A 214 -7.13 -2.71 10.63
C GLY A 214 -8.53 -3.31 10.87
N ALA A 215 -9.19 -3.78 9.81
CA ALA A 215 -10.52 -4.41 9.92
C ALA A 215 -10.48 -5.70 10.75
N VAL A 216 -9.44 -6.51 10.58
CA VAL A 216 -9.25 -7.71 11.42
C VAL A 216 -9.07 -7.31 12.88
N GLY A 217 -8.29 -6.24 13.16
CA GLY A 217 -8.10 -5.71 14.51
C GLY A 217 -9.40 -5.33 15.22
N GLN A 218 -10.36 -4.73 14.51
CA GLN A 218 -11.69 -4.43 15.05
C GLN A 218 -12.41 -5.68 15.56
N ARG A 219 -12.21 -6.81 14.91
CA ARG A 219 -12.85 -8.07 15.27
C ARG A 219 -12.17 -8.82 16.38
N VAL A 220 -10.82 -8.85 16.38
CA VAL A 220 -10.05 -9.70 17.30
C VAL A 220 -9.58 -8.96 18.55
N GLY A 221 -9.59 -7.62 18.53
CA GLY A 221 -9.23 -6.76 19.66
C GLY A 221 -7.73 -6.56 19.85
N PRO A 222 -7.30 -6.16 21.07
CA PRO A 222 -5.97 -5.65 21.33
C PRO A 222 -4.84 -6.69 21.29
N GLN A 223 -5.14 -7.95 20.96
CA GLN A 223 -4.09 -8.96 20.85
C GLN A 223 -3.19 -8.68 19.64
N PRO A 224 -1.86 -8.58 19.84
CA PRO A 224 -0.96 -8.30 18.74
C PRO A 224 -0.88 -9.49 17.78
N PHE A 225 -1.04 -9.22 16.49
CA PHE A 225 -0.86 -10.20 15.41
C PHE A 225 -0.25 -9.52 14.18
N PHE A 226 0.45 -10.32 13.38
CA PHE A 226 0.93 -9.89 12.08
C PHE A 226 -0.08 -10.22 11.00
N VAL A 227 -0.24 -9.29 10.08
CA VAL A 227 -0.92 -9.50 8.81
C VAL A 227 0.12 -9.36 7.71
N LEU A 228 0.49 -10.48 7.11
CA LEU A 228 1.49 -10.55 6.05
C LEU A 228 0.73 -10.72 4.74
N THR A 229 0.74 -9.72 3.90
CA THR A 229 0.07 -9.74 2.60
C THR A 229 0.70 -10.79 1.71
N LEU A 230 -0.12 -11.68 1.15
CA LEU A 230 0.26 -12.69 0.17
C LEU A 230 -0.12 -12.26 -1.24
N GLU A 231 -1.30 -11.63 -1.37
CA GLU A 231 -1.85 -11.15 -2.63
C GLU A 231 -2.56 -9.83 -2.40
N LEU A 232 -2.32 -8.88 -3.29
CA LEU A 232 -3.01 -7.59 -3.34
C LEU A 232 -3.38 -7.29 -4.79
N ASN A 233 -4.68 -7.08 -5.04
CA ASN A 233 -5.20 -6.71 -6.35
C ASN A 233 -5.86 -5.36 -6.24
N VAL A 234 -5.41 -4.38 -7.02
CA VAL A 234 -5.92 -3.00 -7.02
C VAL A 234 -6.52 -2.68 -8.37
N HIS A 235 -7.74 -2.14 -8.36
CA HIS A 235 -8.42 -1.54 -9.50
C HIS A 235 -8.40 -0.03 -9.33
N PHE A 236 -7.90 0.67 -10.34
CA PHE A 236 -7.83 2.13 -10.37
C PHE A 236 -9.02 2.64 -11.17
N ILE A 237 -9.80 3.58 -10.61
CA ILE A 237 -11.07 4.05 -11.18
C ILE A 237 -10.97 5.51 -11.58
N ALA A 238 -10.49 6.36 -10.66
CA ALA A 238 -10.39 7.79 -10.90
C ALA A 238 -9.12 8.39 -10.28
N THR A 239 -8.74 9.55 -10.78
CA THR A 239 -7.70 10.40 -10.19
C THR A 239 -8.34 11.49 -9.33
N THR A 240 -7.61 12.05 -8.37
CA THR A 240 -8.08 13.12 -7.49
C THR A 240 -7.02 14.18 -7.27
N THR A 241 -7.45 15.38 -6.93
CA THR A 241 -6.60 16.45 -6.39
C THR A 241 -6.70 16.55 -4.86
N SER A 242 -7.63 15.81 -4.24
CA SER A 242 -7.71 15.72 -2.78
C SER A 242 -6.50 15.01 -2.21
N PRO A 243 -5.89 15.53 -1.13
CA PRO A 243 -4.83 14.82 -0.43
C PRO A 243 -5.33 13.63 0.39
N TRP A 244 -6.62 13.62 0.74
CA TRP A 244 -7.22 12.61 1.59
C TRP A 244 -7.82 11.46 0.82
N VAL A 245 -7.56 10.25 1.30
CA VAL A 245 -8.16 9.00 0.84
C VAL A 245 -8.85 8.32 2.01
N LEU A 246 -10.16 8.09 1.89
CA LEU A 246 -10.92 7.24 2.81
C LEU A 246 -10.70 5.78 2.43
N GLN A 247 -10.27 5.00 3.39
CA GLN A 247 -10.17 3.55 3.31
C GLN A 247 -11.41 2.95 3.98
N HIS A 248 -12.25 2.25 3.22
CA HIS A 248 -13.33 1.42 3.76
C HIS A 248 -12.95 -0.05 3.59
N VAL A 249 -12.55 -0.67 4.68
CA VAL A 249 -11.96 -2.00 4.72
C VAL A 249 -12.92 -2.97 5.36
N VAL A 250 -13.22 -4.09 4.68
CA VAL A 250 -14.09 -5.15 5.20
C VAL A 250 -13.38 -6.49 5.06
N SER A 251 -13.29 -7.24 6.16
CA SER A 251 -12.77 -8.62 6.18
C SER A 251 -13.91 -9.59 6.48
N PRO A 252 -14.58 -10.15 5.47
CA PRO A 252 -15.70 -11.06 5.67
C PRO A 252 -15.29 -12.39 6.29
N GLN A 253 -13.99 -12.74 6.24
CA GLN A 253 -13.51 -14.03 6.71
C GLN A 253 -12.06 -13.98 7.18
N ALA A 254 -11.80 -14.50 8.39
CA ALA A 254 -10.48 -14.90 8.84
C ALA A 254 -10.57 -16.31 9.46
N GLY A 255 -9.54 -17.13 9.25
CA GLY A 255 -9.47 -18.50 9.79
C GLY A 255 -8.38 -19.33 9.14
N ARG A 256 -7.97 -20.41 9.80
CA ARG A 256 -6.89 -21.29 9.33
C ARG A 256 -5.57 -20.59 9.09
N GLY A 257 -5.29 -19.49 9.81
CA GLY A 257 -4.08 -18.68 9.66
C GLY A 257 -4.13 -17.65 8.53
N TYR A 258 -5.29 -17.41 7.91
CA TYR A 258 -5.45 -16.46 6.80
C TYR A 258 -6.65 -15.55 7.01
N ALA A 259 -6.58 -14.35 6.42
CA ALA A 259 -7.69 -13.43 6.28
C ALA A 259 -7.83 -12.99 4.82
N SER A 260 -9.05 -12.67 4.42
CA SER A 260 -9.36 -12.04 3.13
C SER A 260 -10.23 -10.83 3.35
N GLY A 261 -10.08 -9.84 2.52
CA GLY A 261 -10.93 -8.67 2.58
C GLY A 261 -10.87 -7.85 1.30
N HIS A 262 -11.69 -6.82 1.30
CA HIS A 262 -11.71 -5.82 0.26
C HIS A 262 -11.60 -4.43 0.89
N VAL A 263 -11.11 -3.49 0.09
CA VAL A 263 -10.95 -2.09 0.43
C VAL A 263 -11.55 -1.27 -0.67
N PHE A 264 -12.48 -0.36 -0.34
CA PHE A 264 -12.88 0.74 -1.22
C PHE A 264 -12.11 1.99 -0.84
N LEU A 265 -11.63 2.72 -1.84
CA LEU A 265 -10.84 3.94 -1.70
C LEU A 265 -11.62 5.10 -2.30
N TRP A 266 -11.89 6.11 -1.48
CA TRP A 266 -12.66 7.30 -1.86
C TRP A 266 -11.87 8.56 -1.56
N ASP A 267 -12.15 9.64 -2.24
CA ASP A 267 -11.69 10.95 -1.80
C ASP A 267 -12.71 11.66 -0.89
N GLU A 268 -12.35 12.84 -0.41
CA GLU A 268 -13.22 13.66 0.47
C GLU A 268 -14.44 14.25 -0.25
N HIS A 269 -14.54 14.09 -1.57
CA HIS A 269 -15.68 14.51 -2.39
C HIS A 269 -16.56 13.32 -2.77
N GLU A 270 -16.42 12.18 -2.08
CA GLU A 270 -17.19 10.94 -2.31
C GLU A 270 -16.92 10.31 -3.68
N GLN A 271 -15.80 10.67 -4.36
CA GLN A 271 -15.41 10.05 -5.60
C GLN A 271 -14.71 8.72 -5.31
N LEU A 272 -15.18 7.64 -5.95
CA LEU A 272 -14.50 6.34 -5.89
C LEU A 272 -13.19 6.39 -6.68
N LEU A 273 -12.06 6.29 -5.99
CA LEU A 273 -10.73 6.28 -6.58
C LEU A 273 -10.28 4.89 -7.03
N GLY A 274 -10.74 3.88 -6.33
CA GLY A 274 -10.40 2.50 -6.63
C GLY A 274 -10.94 1.53 -5.59
N PHE A 275 -10.69 0.25 -5.83
CA PHE A 275 -10.95 -0.80 -4.85
C PHE A 275 -9.88 -1.89 -4.93
N ALA A 276 -9.71 -2.62 -3.84
CA ALA A 276 -8.73 -3.68 -3.77
C ALA A 276 -9.30 -4.95 -3.12
N LEU A 277 -8.72 -6.09 -3.51
CA LEU A 277 -8.86 -7.37 -2.83
C LEU A 277 -7.52 -7.76 -2.23
N GLN A 278 -7.53 -8.19 -0.97
CA GLN A 278 -6.33 -8.59 -0.24
C GLN A 278 -6.50 -9.98 0.37
N ARG A 279 -5.45 -10.80 0.25
CA ARG A 279 -5.28 -12.05 0.96
C ARG A 279 -4.04 -11.96 1.81
N ALA A 280 -4.14 -12.28 3.09
CA ALA A 280 -3.03 -12.21 4.02
C ALA A 280 -2.91 -13.46 4.88
N ARG A 281 -1.68 -13.79 5.29
CA ARG A 281 -1.38 -14.71 6.36
C ARG A 281 -1.44 -13.96 7.70
N MET A 282 -2.06 -14.57 8.66
CA MET A 282 -2.14 -14.05 10.02
C MET A 282 -1.36 -14.95 10.98
N ARG A 283 -0.59 -14.37 11.85
CA ARG A 283 0.02 -15.09 12.97
C ARG A 283 0.12 -14.21 14.22
N PRO A 284 0.00 -14.79 15.42
CA PRO A 284 0.27 -14.05 16.65
C PRO A 284 1.70 -13.47 16.63
N VAL A 285 1.90 -12.34 17.29
CA VAL A 285 3.23 -11.81 17.61
C VAL A 285 3.82 -12.64 18.74
N ASP A 286 5.02 -13.20 18.54
CA ASP A 286 5.81 -13.76 19.61
C ASP A 286 6.58 -12.63 20.31
N PRO A 287 6.36 -12.38 21.62
CA PRO A 287 7.07 -11.33 22.34
C PRO A 287 8.60 -11.48 22.36
N ASN A 288 9.10 -12.70 22.11
CA ASN A 288 10.53 -13.01 22.06
C ASN A 288 11.10 -12.93 20.62
N GLU A 289 10.24 -12.68 19.63
CA GLU A 289 10.66 -12.60 18.25
C GLU A 289 11.34 -11.25 17.97
N GLN A 290 12.59 -11.30 17.52
CA GLN A 290 13.26 -10.11 16.98
C GLN A 290 12.83 -9.94 15.52
N PHE A 291 12.31 -8.73 15.19
CA PHE A 291 11.92 -8.36 13.83
C PHE A 291 13.07 -7.61 13.17
N GLY A 292 13.40 -7.99 11.93
CA GLY A 292 14.45 -7.35 11.15
C GLY A 292 14.80 -8.15 9.89
N PRO A 293 15.55 -7.56 8.95
CA PRO A 293 15.82 -8.13 7.63
C PRO A 293 16.73 -9.39 7.63
N ASN A 294 17.27 -9.80 8.77
CA ASN A 294 18.25 -10.89 8.89
C ASN A 294 17.60 -12.16 9.47
N ARG A 295 16.61 -12.74 8.78
CA ARG A 295 16.14 -14.10 9.10
C ARG A 295 16.11 -14.97 7.84
N ASP A 296 16.92 -16.06 7.93
CA ASP A 296 16.86 -17.24 7.08
C ASP A 296 15.47 -17.91 7.09
#